data_d6f8a8c8d5b75ab8ef02cf722352cefb
#
_entry.id   d6f8a8c8d5b75ab8ef02cf722352cefb
#
_cell.length_a   1.000
_cell.length_b   1.000
_cell.length_c   1.000
_cell.angle_alpha   90.00
_cell.angle_beta   90.00
_cell.angle_gamma   90.00
#
_symmetry.space_group_name_H-M   'P 1'
#
loop_
_entity.id
_entity.type
_entity.pdbx_description
1 polymer ?
#
loop_
_entity_poly.entity_id
_entity_poly.type
_entity_poly.pdbx_seq_one_letter_code
_entity_poly.pdbx_strand_id
1 'polypeptide(L)'
;VRQNIAAIAMHTNFDIAEGGVNDTLIELLEWTIDGVLEVTQSDGKGFGAVCDIPLEFTPQMLAEYCKEKLDLGGVRYSRVNRSIKRIAVCCGGGVDRTVMQLARERGCDAIISGDIKHNFWIEAENCGLTLIDAGHFGTEKAAAHKLAKLVTAEFSAVPVFSAECECD
;
A
#
# COMPACT_ATOMS: atom_id res chain seq x y z
N VAL A 1 2.06 -28.18 13.41
CA VAL A 1 1.61 -29.11 14.45
C VAL A 1 2.55 -30.32 14.58
N ARG A 2 2.91 -31.02 13.48
CA ARG A 2 3.82 -32.20 13.54
C ARG A 2 5.23 -31.84 14.02
N GLN A 3 5.68 -30.63 13.80
CA GLN A 3 7.02 -30.14 14.15
C GLN A 3 7.03 -29.29 15.44
N ASN A 4 5.91 -29.24 16.16
CA ASN A 4 5.76 -28.41 17.35
C ASN A 4 6.07 -26.91 17.09
N ILE A 5 5.73 -26.43 15.89
CA ILE A 5 5.90 -25.06 15.45
C ILE A 5 4.54 -24.36 15.50
N ALA A 6 4.48 -23.21 16.18
CA ALA A 6 3.32 -22.31 16.12
C ALA A 6 3.38 -21.47 14.84
N ALA A 7 2.24 -21.29 14.19
CA ALA A 7 2.11 -20.38 13.06
C ALA A 7 1.17 -19.24 13.44
N ILE A 8 1.60 -18.01 13.19
CA ILE A 8 0.79 -16.79 13.39
C ILE A 8 0.67 -16.12 12.02
N ALA A 9 -0.57 -15.95 11.56
CA ALA A 9 -0.87 -15.20 10.35
C ALA A 9 -1.32 -13.78 10.72
N MET A 10 -0.69 -12.79 10.12
CA MET A 10 -1.09 -11.38 10.23
C MET A 10 -1.49 -10.91 8.82
N HIS A 11 -2.67 -10.35 8.69
CA HIS A 11 -3.26 -9.89 7.44
C HIS A 11 -3.81 -8.47 7.64
N THR A 12 -5.06 -8.21 7.39
CA THR A 12 -5.69 -6.89 7.54
C THR A 12 -5.44 -6.24 8.92
N ASN A 13 -5.26 -7.04 9.97
CA ASN A 13 -4.88 -6.51 11.28
C ASN A 13 -3.51 -5.82 11.30
N PHE A 14 -2.58 -6.21 10.40
CA PHE A 14 -1.31 -5.53 10.26
C PHE A 14 -1.37 -4.40 9.23
N ASP A 15 -2.27 -4.47 8.25
CA ASP A 15 -2.50 -3.36 7.31
C ASP A 15 -3.02 -2.10 8.02
N ILE A 16 -3.88 -2.28 9.03
CA ILE A 16 -4.50 -1.18 9.79
C ILE A 16 -3.72 -0.77 11.05
N ALA A 17 -2.68 -1.51 11.40
CA ALA A 17 -1.87 -1.19 12.57
C ALA A 17 -1.00 0.06 12.31
N GLU A 18 -0.82 0.86 13.36
CA GLU A 18 0.16 1.94 13.35
C GLU A 18 1.57 1.37 13.16
N GLY A 19 2.32 1.91 12.19
CA GLY A 19 3.60 1.35 11.75
C GLY A 19 3.48 0.01 11.03
N GLY A 20 2.29 -0.35 10.57
CA GLY A 20 2.01 -1.58 9.81
C GLY A 20 2.34 -1.47 8.32
N VAL A 21 1.64 -2.26 7.50
CA VAL A 21 2.00 -2.42 6.08
C VAL A 21 1.81 -1.13 5.30
N ASN A 22 0.64 -0.46 5.42
CA ASN A 22 0.37 0.78 4.71
C ASN A 22 1.34 1.90 5.13
N ASP A 23 1.59 2.04 6.43
CA ASP A 23 2.54 3.05 6.94
C ASP A 23 3.96 2.79 6.42
N THR A 24 4.39 1.51 6.41
CA THR A 24 5.70 1.12 5.89
C THR A 24 5.83 1.43 4.39
N LEU A 25 4.78 1.17 3.61
CA LEU A 25 4.75 1.49 2.18
C LEU A 25 4.90 3.00 1.96
N ILE A 26 4.18 3.81 2.74
CA ILE A 26 4.24 5.27 2.65
C ILE A 26 5.59 5.83 3.11
N GLU A 27 6.18 5.25 4.16
CA GLU A 27 7.55 5.57 4.60
C GLU A 27 8.57 5.36 3.46
N LEU A 28 8.46 4.24 2.71
CA LEU A 28 9.34 3.96 1.56
C LEU A 28 9.13 4.93 0.40
N LEU A 29 7.90 5.38 0.19
CA LEU A 29 7.57 6.40 -0.80
C LEU A 29 7.98 7.82 -0.34
N GLU A 30 8.50 7.97 0.87
CA GLU A 30 8.93 9.24 1.46
C GLU A 30 7.82 10.29 1.51
N TRP A 31 6.57 9.84 1.74
CA TRP A 31 5.41 10.72 1.84
C TRP A 31 4.89 10.81 3.28
N THR A 32 4.04 11.79 3.50
CA THR A 32 3.39 12.00 4.80
C THR A 32 1.91 11.65 4.70
N ILE A 33 1.42 10.92 5.70
CA ILE A 33 0.01 10.57 5.82
C ILE A 33 -0.76 11.82 6.26
N ASP A 34 -1.78 12.21 5.48
CA ASP A 34 -2.74 13.27 5.80
C ASP A 34 -3.97 12.71 6.55
N GLY A 35 -4.31 11.44 6.31
CA GLY A 35 -5.42 10.78 6.98
C GLY A 35 -5.62 9.34 6.56
N VAL A 36 -6.52 8.65 7.26
CA VAL A 36 -6.94 7.29 6.95
C VAL A 36 -7.94 7.32 5.79
N LEU A 37 -7.81 6.40 4.83
CA LEU A 37 -8.74 6.33 3.69
C LEU A 37 -10.12 5.83 4.12
N GLU A 38 -10.19 4.69 4.78
CA GLU A 38 -11.41 4.07 5.31
C GLU A 38 -11.30 3.86 6.82
N VAL A 39 -12.05 4.63 7.59
CA VAL A 39 -12.08 4.46 9.06
C VAL A 39 -12.92 3.22 9.39
N THR A 40 -12.30 2.22 9.98
CA THR A 40 -12.94 0.94 10.35
C THR A 40 -13.04 0.72 11.86
N GLN A 41 -12.38 1.56 12.67
CA GLN A 41 -12.36 1.45 14.13
C GLN A 41 -12.85 2.74 14.79
N SER A 42 -13.39 2.60 16.00
CA SER A 42 -13.93 3.73 16.76
C SER A 42 -12.88 4.75 17.23
N ASP A 43 -11.60 4.36 17.27
CA ASP A 43 -10.47 5.22 17.58
C ASP A 43 -9.91 5.99 16.37
N GLY A 44 -10.58 5.87 15.21
CA GLY A 44 -10.19 6.54 13.97
C GLY A 44 -9.19 5.79 13.11
N LYS A 45 -8.76 4.61 13.52
CA LYS A 45 -7.90 3.73 12.71
C LYS A 45 -8.70 3.02 11.63
N GLY A 46 -8.00 2.60 10.58
CA GLY A 46 -8.67 1.93 9.47
C GLY A 46 -7.72 1.52 8.36
N PHE A 47 -8.29 1.24 7.21
CA PHE A 47 -7.58 0.69 6.07
C PHE A 47 -7.16 1.78 5.09
N GLY A 48 -5.93 1.65 4.59
CA GLY A 48 -5.34 2.57 3.64
C GLY A 48 -5.11 3.97 4.20
N ALA A 49 -4.43 4.80 3.47
CA ALA A 49 -4.13 6.16 3.85
C ALA A 49 -4.29 7.12 2.68
N VAL A 50 -4.39 8.40 2.98
CA VAL A 50 -4.38 9.51 2.03
C VAL A 50 -3.14 10.34 2.26
N CYS A 51 -2.43 10.66 1.17
CA CYS A 51 -1.21 11.45 1.19
C CYS A 51 -1.33 12.64 0.23
N ASP A 52 -0.95 13.82 0.68
CA ASP A 52 -0.62 14.93 -0.18
C ASP A 52 0.86 14.85 -0.56
N ILE A 53 1.14 14.90 -1.86
CA ILE A 53 2.51 14.76 -2.36
C ILE A 53 3.11 16.11 -2.72
N PRO A 54 4.40 16.33 -2.41
CA PRO A 54 5.03 17.64 -2.55
C PRO A 54 5.26 18.07 -3.99
N LEU A 55 5.28 17.11 -4.91
CA LEU A 55 5.51 17.32 -6.34
C LEU A 55 4.29 16.89 -7.14
N GLU A 56 4.07 17.56 -8.26
CA GLU A 56 3.04 17.20 -9.21
C GLU A 56 3.55 16.10 -10.15
N PHE A 57 2.82 14.97 -10.20
CA PHE A 57 3.16 13.85 -11.06
C PHE A 57 2.19 13.71 -12.23
N THR A 58 2.71 13.22 -13.36
CA THR A 58 1.89 12.52 -14.35
C THR A 58 1.74 11.06 -13.93
N PRO A 59 0.76 10.30 -14.46
CA PRO A 59 0.62 8.86 -14.16
C PRO A 59 1.91 8.07 -14.45
N GLN A 60 2.60 8.37 -15.54
CA GLN A 60 3.87 7.74 -15.88
C GLN A 60 4.96 8.05 -14.85
N MET A 61 5.16 9.34 -14.51
CA MET A 61 6.16 9.73 -13.52
C MET A 61 5.91 9.10 -12.17
N LEU A 62 4.62 8.98 -11.76
CA LEU A 62 4.25 8.32 -10.51
C LEU A 62 4.57 6.82 -10.55
N ALA A 63 4.30 6.15 -11.66
CA ALA A 63 4.63 4.73 -11.83
C ALA A 63 6.15 4.50 -11.81
N GLU A 64 6.93 5.35 -12.47
CA GLU A 64 8.39 5.30 -12.45
C GLU A 64 8.94 5.57 -11.04
N TYR A 65 8.38 6.53 -10.33
CA TYR A 65 8.72 6.80 -8.93
C TYR A 65 8.45 5.60 -8.01
N CYS A 66 7.26 4.99 -8.10
CA CYS A 66 6.94 3.79 -7.34
C CYS A 66 7.88 2.63 -7.69
N LYS A 67 8.18 2.45 -8.99
CA LYS A 67 9.12 1.42 -9.44
C LYS A 67 10.50 1.58 -8.81
N GLU A 68 11.03 2.79 -8.79
CA GLU A 68 12.34 3.10 -8.20
C GLU A 68 12.34 2.91 -6.68
N LYS A 69 11.38 3.55 -5.99
CA LYS A 69 11.31 3.54 -4.52
C LYS A 69 11.06 2.16 -3.92
N LEU A 70 10.30 1.33 -4.62
CA LEU A 70 9.95 -0.01 -4.15
C LEU A 70 10.85 -1.11 -4.73
N ASP A 71 11.85 -0.74 -5.56
CA ASP A 71 12.76 -1.67 -6.24
C ASP A 71 11.98 -2.79 -6.96
N LEU A 72 11.22 -2.41 -7.99
CA LEU A 72 10.32 -3.30 -8.74
C LEU A 72 10.78 -3.50 -10.17
N GLY A 73 10.53 -4.67 -10.74
CA GLY A 73 10.76 -4.97 -12.15
C GLY A 73 9.86 -4.14 -13.09
N GLY A 74 8.63 -3.86 -12.67
CA GLY A 74 7.66 -3.07 -13.43
C GLY A 74 6.49 -2.61 -12.57
N VAL A 75 5.80 -1.56 -13.04
CA VAL A 75 4.58 -1.01 -12.43
C VAL A 75 3.57 -0.76 -13.54
N ARG A 76 2.33 -1.18 -13.34
CA ARG A 76 1.23 -0.89 -14.26
C ARG A 76 0.53 0.41 -13.85
N TYR A 77 0.08 1.19 -14.82
CA TYR A 77 -0.70 2.39 -14.53
C TYR A 77 -1.77 2.66 -15.59
N SER A 78 -2.86 3.32 -15.18
CA SER A 78 -3.91 3.76 -16.10
C SER A 78 -3.47 5.03 -16.84
N ARG A 79 -3.88 5.16 -18.13
CA ARG A 79 -3.52 6.28 -18.99
C ARG A 79 -4.49 7.45 -18.85
N VAL A 80 -4.87 7.79 -17.64
CA VAL A 80 -5.66 8.99 -17.38
C VAL A 80 -4.72 10.20 -17.46
N ASN A 81 -4.95 11.08 -18.40
CA ASN A 81 -4.14 12.31 -18.55
C ASN A 81 -4.55 13.34 -17.50
N ARG A 82 -3.97 13.23 -16.32
CA ARG A 82 -4.28 14.04 -15.15
C ARG A 82 -3.00 14.37 -14.38
N SER A 83 -2.97 15.55 -13.78
CA SER A 83 -2.02 15.91 -12.73
C SER A 83 -2.41 15.23 -11.42
N ILE A 84 -1.43 14.71 -10.72
CA ILE A 84 -1.60 13.97 -9.46
C ILE A 84 -0.88 14.71 -8.35
N LYS A 85 -1.64 15.08 -7.29
CA LYS A 85 -1.15 15.76 -6.09
C LYS A 85 -1.62 15.12 -4.81
N ARG A 86 -2.75 14.37 -4.86
CA ARG A 86 -3.34 13.70 -3.71
C ARG A 86 -3.59 12.23 -4.05
N ILE A 87 -3.08 11.34 -3.22
CA ILE A 87 -3.03 9.91 -3.51
C ILE A 87 -3.65 9.12 -2.36
N ALA A 88 -4.47 8.12 -2.69
CA ALA A 88 -4.83 7.06 -1.77
C ALA A 88 -3.82 5.90 -1.92
N VAL A 89 -3.40 5.34 -0.80
CA VAL A 89 -2.48 4.20 -0.74
C VAL A 89 -3.15 3.07 0.01
N CYS A 90 -3.23 1.89 -0.61
CA CYS A 90 -3.69 0.67 0.03
C CYS A 90 -2.85 -0.52 -0.47
N CYS A 91 -2.16 -1.19 0.45
CA CYS A 91 -1.29 -2.32 0.14
C CYS A 91 -2.05 -3.54 -0.40
N GLY A 92 -1.33 -4.46 -1.01
CA GLY A 92 -1.87 -5.70 -1.53
C GLY A 92 -3.01 -5.52 -2.53
N GLY A 93 -3.96 -6.43 -2.54
CA GLY A 93 -5.15 -6.39 -3.39
C GLY A 93 -6.28 -5.50 -2.87
N GLY A 94 -5.96 -4.36 -2.25
CA GLY A 94 -6.90 -3.52 -1.51
C GLY A 94 -7.93 -2.76 -2.33
N VAL A 95 -7.79 -2.69 -3.67
CA VAL A 95 -8.73 -1.93 -4.51
C VAL A 95 -10.05 -2.67 -4.71
N ASP A 96 -11.12 -2.03 -4.26
CA ASP A 96 -12.51 -2.39 -4.58
C ASP A 96 -13.33 -1.12 -4.88
N ARG A 97 -14.64 -1.26 -5.07
CA ARG A 97 -15.52 -0.11 -5.33
C ARG A 97 -15.61 0.86 -4.17
N THR A 98 -15.59 0.36 -2.96
CA THR A 98 -15.62 1.18 -1.74
C THR A 98 -14.37 2.05 -1.65
N VAL A 99 -13.20 1.44 -1.81
CA VAL A 99 -11.91 2.15 -1.83
C VAL A 99 -11.86 3.20 -2.94
N MET A 100 -12.32 2.87 -4.15
CA MET A 100 -12.38 3.84 -5.26
C MET A 100 -13.32 5.00 -4.98
N GLN A 101 -14.48 4.72 -4.39
CA GLN A 101 -15.44 5.75 -3.99
C GLN A 101 -14.85 6.67 -2.91
N LEU A 102 -14.27 6.10 -1.85
CA LEU A 102 -13.65 6.84 -0.77
C LEU A 102 -12.47 7.69 -1.25
N ALA A 103 -11.62 7.16 -2.12
CA ALA A 103 -10.53 7.92 -2.71
C ALA A 103 -11.04 9.17 -3.45
N ARG A 104 -12.13 9.04 -4.23
CA ARG A 104 -12.76 10.18 -4.91
C ARG A 104 -13.39 11.17 -3.92
N GLU A 105 -14.08 10.69 -2.90
CA GLU A 105 -14.69 11.54 -1.86
C GLU A 105 -13.62 12.31 -1.06
N ARG A 106 -12.44 11.72 -0.89
CA ARG A 106 -11.26 12.35 -0.28
C ARG A 106 -10.48 13.25 -1.24
N GLY A 107 -10.94 13.39 -2.49
CA GLY A 107 -10.30 14.24 -3.51
C GLY A 107 -8.98 13.68 -4.04
N CYS A 108 -8.76 12.36 -3.94
CA CYS A 108 -7.56 11.73 -4.48
C CYS A 108 -7.59 11.72 -6.02
N ASP A 109 -6.43 11.96 -6.61
CA ASP A 109 -6.20 11.91 -8.05
C ASP A 109 -5.78 10.52 -8.52
N ALA A 110 -5.17 9.74 -7.61
CA ALA A 110 -4.67 8.39 -7.88
C ALA A 110 -4.87 7.44 -6.68
N ILE A 111 -4.81 6.13 -6.97
CA ILE A 111 -4.69 5.07 -5.98
C ILE A 111 -3.44 4.25 -6.31
N ILE A 112 -2.60 3.99 -5.30
CA ILE A 112 -1.50 3.01 -5.37
C ILE A 112 -1.92 1.76 -4.62
N SER A 113 -1.78 0.58 -5.27
CA SER A 113 -2.15 -0.72 -4.71
C SER A 113 -1.44 -1.85 -5.48
N GLY A 114 -1.83 -3.08 -5.23
CA GLY A 114 -1.45 -4.26 -6.00
C GLY A 114 -2.65 -5.07 -6.48
N ASP A 115 -2.42 -6.03 -7.35
CA ASP A 115 -3.44 -7.00 -7.82
C ASP A 115 -4.77 -6.37 -8.26
N ILE A 116 -4.70 -5.23 -8.92
CA ILE A 116 -5.90 -4.49 -9.33
C ILE A 116 -6.64 -5.27 -10.42
N LYS A 117 -7.89 -5.63 -10.15
CA LYS A 117 -8.72 -6.39 -11.07
C LYS A 117 -9.09 -5.58 -12.32
N HIS A 118 -9.20 -6.26 -13.45
CA HIS A 118 -9.44 -5.64 -14.76
C HIS A 118 -10.63 -4.69 -14.81
N ASN A 119 -11.73 -5.04 -14.17
CA ASN A 119 -12.93 -4.19 -14.14
C ASN A 119 -12.70 -2.82 -13.47
N PHE A 120 -11.82 -2.74 -12.48
CA PHE A 120 -11.51 -1.47 -11.81
C PHE A 120 -10.69 -0.52 -12.67
N TRP A 121 -9.86 -1.03 -13.58
CA TRP A 121 -9.16 -0.19 -14.55
C TRP A 121 -10.13 0.58 -15.45
N ILE A 122 -11.15 -0.10 -15.96
CA ILE A 122 -12.20 0.52 -16.79
C ILE A 122 -13.01 1.54 -15.97
N GLU A 123 -13.39 1.18 -14.75
CA GLU A 123 -14.17 2.03 -13.86
C GLU A 123 -13.38 3.30 -13.48
N ALA A 124 -12.09 3.18 -13.19
CA ALA A 124 -11.20 4.28 -12.86
C ALA A 124 -11.04 5.27 -14.03
N GLU A 125 -10.81 4.77 -15.25
CA GLU A 125 -10.77 5.62 -16.45
C GLU A 125 -12.05 6.42 -16.64
N ASN A 126 -13.22 5.79 -16.47
CA ASN A 126 -14.51 6.46 -16.61
C ASN A 126 -14.76 7.54 -15.56
N CYS A 127 -14.16 7.44 -14.38
CA CYS A 127 -14.30 8.43 -13.32
C CYS A 127 -13.08 9.37 -13.17
N GLY A 128 -12.11 9.26 -14.06
CA GLY A 128 -10.92 10.12 -14.09
C GLY A 128 -9.93 9.88 -12.95
N LEU A 129 -9.94 8.68 -12.35
CA LEU A 129 -9.04 8.27 -11.28
C LEU A 129 -7.85 7.51 -11.87
N THR A 130 -6.63 7.89 -11.51
CA THR A 130 -5.44 7.15 -11.90
C THR A 130 -5.23 5.95 -10.99
N LEU A 131 -4.97 4.78 -11.57
CA LEU A 131 -4.54 3.59 -10.83
C LEU A 131 -3.06 3.30 -11.09
N ILE A 132 -2.35 2.99 -10.03
CA ILE A 132 -0.96 2.53 -10.03
C ILE A 132 -0.95 1.15 -9.36
N ASP A 133 -0.61 0.13 -10.12
CA ASP A 133 -0.48 -1.24 -9.61
C ASP A 133 1.01 -1.60 -9.51
N ALA A 134 1.49 -1.55 -8.28
CA ALA A 134 2.87 -1.87 -7.92
C ALA A 134 3.07 -3.35 -7.52
N GLY A 135 2.04 -4.17 -7.76
CA GLY A 135 2.01 -5.59 -7.40
C GLY A 135 1.74 -5.82 -5.90
N HIS A 136 1.15 -6.97 -5.60
CA HIS A 136 0.83 -7.35 -4.22
C HIS A 136 2.10 -7.45 -3.37
N PHE A 137 3.02 -8.30 -3.81
CA PHE A 137 4.29 -8.47 -3.14
C PHE A 137 5.09 -7.15 -3.07
N GLY A 138 5.09 -6.37 -4.14
CA GLY A 138 5.80 -5.08 -4.19
C GLY A 138 5.34 -4.07 -3.15
N THR A 139 4.05 -4.06 -2.84
CA THR A 139 3.48 -3.16 -1.82
C THR A 139 3.62 -3.67 -0.39
N GLU A 140 3.91 -4.96 -0.17
CA GLU A 140 3.90 -5.58 1.15
C GLU A 140 5.28 -6.12 1.61
N LYS A 141 6.22 -6.40 0.69
CA LYS A 141 7.50 -7.05 1.02
C LYS A 141 8.27 -6.38 2.16
N ALA A 142 8.23 -5.07 2.25
CA ALA A 142 8.94 -4.32 3.30
C ALA A 142 8.37 -4.51 4.70
N ALA A 143 7.10 -4.89 4.81
CA ALA A 143 6.43 -5.11 6.08
C ALA A 143 7.04 -6.28 6.87
N ALA A 144 7.58 -7.30 6.19
CA ALA A 144 8.27 -8.41 6.83
C ALA A 144 9.49 -7.93 7.65
N HIS A 145 10.29 -7.04 7.07
CA HIS A 145 11.44 -6.46 7.78
C HIS A 145 11.02 -5.53 8.92
N LYS A 146 9.94 -4.76 8.72
CA LYS A 146 9.37 -3.90 9.78
C LYS A 146 8.89 -4.76 10.95
N LEU A 147 8.15 -5.83 10.67
CA LEU A 147 7.66 -6.77 11.68
C LEU A 147 8.81 -7.44 12.43
N ALA A 148 9.86 -7.89 11.72
CA ALA A 148 11.04 -8.47 12.36
C ALA A 148 11.71 -7.49 13.33
N LYS A 149 11.82 -6.21 12.98
CA LYS A 149 12.35 -5.16 13.86
C LYS A 149 11.48 -4.95 15.10
N LEU A 150 10.15 -4.90 14.93
CA LEU A 150 9.20 -4.74 16.03
C LEU A 150 9.28 -5.91 17.03
N VAL A 151 9.31 -7.15 16.51
CA VAL A 151 9.43 -8.35 17.35
C VAL A 151 10.77 -8.39 18.07
N THR A 152 11.88 -8.04 17.40
CA THR A 152 13.20 -7.98 18.03
C THR A 152 13.27 -6.92 19.13
N ALA A 153 12.62 -5.78 18.94
CA ALA A 153 12.60 -4.72 19.93
C ALA A 153 11.84 -5.13 21.20
N GLU A 154 10.72 -5.82 21.02
CA GLU A 154 9.87 -6.28 22.13
C GLU A 154 10.46 -7.52 22.85
N PHE A 155 11.03 -8.46 22.09
CA PHE A 155 11.52 -9.75 22.58
C PHE A 155 13.02 -9.92 22.32
N SER A 156 13.84 -9.10 22.96
CA SER A 156 15.30 -9.06 22.73
C SER A 156 16.05 -10.39 22.98
N ALA A 157 15.48 -11.30 23.78
CA ALA A 157 16.05 -12.63 24.05
C ALA A 157 15.67 -13.68 23.00
N VAL A 158 14.77 -13.36 22.04
CA VAL A 158 14.30 -14.29 21.01
C VAL A 158 15.01 -13.96 19.70
N PRO A 159 15.74 -14.90 19.09
CA PRO A 159 16.33 -14.68 17.77
C PRO A 159 15.22 -14.59 16.72
N VAL A 160 15.24 -13.53 15.91
CA VAL A 160 14.28 -13.27 14.84
C VAL A 160 14.98 -13.37 13.49
N PHE A 161 14.40 -14.11 12.57
CA PHE A 161 14.92 -14.28 11.21
C PHE A 161 13.84 -13.88 10.21
N SER A 162 14.21 -13.09 9.22
CA SER A 162 13.35 -12.78 8.06
C SER A 162 13.74 -13.73 6.93
N ALA A 163 12.76 -14.42 6.35
CA ALA A 163 12.98 -15.17 5.12
C ALA A 163 12.99 -14.19 3.94
N GLU A 164 13.99 -14.33 3.09
CA GLU A 164 14.00 -13.63 1.81
C GLU A 164 13.16 -14.43 0.80
N CYS A 165 12.30 -13.74 0.08
CA CYS A 165 11.47 -14.31 -0.99
C CYS A 165 11.62 -13.42 -2.23
N GLU A 166 12.01 -14.03 -3.33
CA GLU A 166 11.99 -13.41 -4.65
C GLU A 166 10.70 -13.87 -5.35
N CYS A 167 9.60 -13.18 -5.08
CA CYS A 167 8.31 -13.43 -5.72
C CYS A 167 7.95 -12.20 -6.56
N ASP A 168 8.23 -12.26 -7.85
CA ASP A 168 7.76 -11.31 -8.86
C ASP A 168 6.74 -11.96 -9.79
#